data_82a2b4f895e002dbe54730559e34ca86
#
_entry.id   82a2b4f895e002dbe54730559e34ca86
#
_cell.length_a   1.000
_cell.length_b   1.000
_cell.length_c   1.000
_cell.angle_alpha   90.00
_cell.angle_beta   90.00
_cell.angle_gamma   90.00
#
_symmetry.space_group_name_H-M   'P 1'
#
loop_
_entity.id
_entity.type
_entity.pdbx_description
1 polymer ?
#
loop_
_entity_poly.entity_id
_entity_poly.type
_entity_poly.pdbx_seq_one_letter_code
_entity_poly.pdbx_strand_id
1 'polypeptide(L)'
;MQIATYLNPFTDFGFKKLFGEEYNKDLLIDFLNQLLKKEQGRIKTLTYLKNEHLGRSEADRRAVYDLYCENEQGDRFIVEIQKSKQKFFKDRALYYSTSPIAEQGKAGDWDFELKAVYTVAILDFVFDEDRNDKEKYRYDVKLTDIETYKVFYDKLTFVYLEMPKFEKTLDELETRFDKWLYVLKNLERLHDIPEKLKDRIFRKLFAAAEIANFTPEEARAYEDSLKVYRDLKNSIDTAREEGRQEGREEGREEGREEGKQETLEHTTLKMLNKGLDLEVISEITGLTHEQIEALRKDENSVKEPAVPYKTGRKLKHPPSRPKKQKRSLPT
;
A
#
# COMPACT_ATOMS: atom_id res chain seq x y z
N MET A 1 -4.01 25.66 19.16
CA MET A 1 -3.56 24.33 18.71
C MET A 1 -2.97 23.63 19.90
N GLN A 2 -3.42 22.41 20.19
CA GLN A 2 -2.83 21.61 21.25
C GLN A 2 -1.45 21.16 20.77
N ILE A 3 -0.40 21.41 21.55
CA ILE A 3 0.97 21.00 21.21
C ILE A 3 1.02 19.47 21.34
N ALA A 4 1.53 18.78 20.31
CA ALA A 4 1.68 17.33 20.37
C ALA A 4 2.68 16.96 21.49
N THR A 5 2.35 15.94 22.27
CA THR A 5 3.23 15.42 23.33
C THR A 5 4.37 14.59 22.72
N TYR A 6 4.04 13.79 21.72
CA TYR A 6 4.96 12.86 21.06
C TYR A 6 5.19 13.21 19.60
N LEU A 7 6.37 12.86 19.12
CA LEU A 7 6.77 13.06 17.73
C LEU A 7 5.90 12.25 16.76
N ASN A 8 5.89 12.71 15.50
CA ASN A 8 5.31 11.97 14.38
C ASN A 8 6.35 10.97 13.82
N PRO A 9 6.12 9.65 13.91
CA PRO A 9 7.06 8.65 13.41
C PRO A 9 7.26 8.68 11.89
N PHE A 10 6.33 9.28 11.14
CA PHE A 10 6.42 9.39 9.68
C PHE A 10 7.28 10.58 9.21
N THR A 11 7.87 11.34 10.11
CA THR A 11 8.92 12.30 9.77
C THR A 11 10.28 11.60 9.66
N ASP A 12 11.19 12.13 8.86
CA ASP A 12 12.55 11.57 8.73
C ASP A 12 13.27 11.57 10.11
N PHE A 13 13.18 12.70 10.82
CA PHE A 13 13.72 12.80 12.17
C PHE A 13 13.07 11.80 13.12
N GLY A 14 11.73 11.75 13.14
CA GLY A 14 11.00 10.89 14.08
C GLY A 14 11.32 9.41 13.88
N PHE A 15 11.40 8.96 12.63
CA PHE A 15 11.77 7.58 12.34
C PHE A 15 13.19 7.25 12.79
N LYS A 16 14.16 8.11 12.45
CA LYS A 16 15.56 7.94 12.86
C LYS A 16 15.74 8.03 14.36
N LYS A 17 15.00 8.92 15.04
CA LYS A 17 15.01 9.05 16.50
C LYS A 17 14.56 7.76 17.19
N LEU A 18 13.50 7.13 16.69
CA LEU A 18 12.98 5.90 17.29
C LEU A 18 13.81 4.66 16.95
N PHE A 19 14.28 4.56 15.71
CA PHE A 19 14.85 3.31 15.21
C PHE A 19 16.31 3.41 14.73
N GLY A 20 16.85 4.61 14.53
CA GLY A 20 18.18 4.82 13.97
C GLY A 20 19.28 5.09 15.00
N GLU A 21 18.91 5.36 16.26
CA GLU A 21 19.86 5.64 17.32
C GLU A 21 20.36 4.35 17.99
N GLU A 22 21.66 4.28 18.25
CA GLU A 22 22.29 3.12 18.94
C GLU A 22 21.60 2.81 20.27
N TYR A 23 21.24 3.84 21.03
CA TYR A 23 20.55 3.70 22.31
C TYR A 23 19.15 3.09 22.18
N ASN A 24 18.48 3.28 21.04
CA ASN A 24 17.13 2.83 20.77
C ASN A 24 17.08 1.55 19.89
N LYS A 25 18.21 0.91 19.66
CA LYS A 25 18.33 -0.28 18.81
C LYS A 25 17.42 -1.44 19.24
N ASP A 26 17.15 -1.58 20.51
CA ASP A 26 16.24 -2.60 21.03
C ASP A 26 14.77 -2.39 20.59
N LEU A 27 14.37 -1.15 20.27
CA LEU A 27 13.08 -0.86 19.66
C LEU A 27 13.00 -1.46 18.24
N LEU A 28 14.04 -1.26 17.43
CA LEU A 28 14.10 -1.83 16.07
C LEU A 28 14.16 -3.35 16.11
N ILE A 29 14.97 -3.93 17.00
CA ILE A 29 15.06 -5.39 17.21
C ILE A 29 13.69 -5.97 17.57
N ASP A 30 12.98 -5.35 18.50
CA ASP A 30 11.65 -5.83 18.90
C ASP A 30 10.65 -5.73 17.76
N PHE A 31 10.62 -4.62 17.04
CA PHE A 31 9.76 -4.44 15.85
C PHE A 31 10.02 -5.49 14.78
N LEU A 32 11.29 -5.66 14.36
CA LEU A 32 11.67 -6.64 13.35
C LEU A 32 11.37 -8.08 13.80
N ASN A 33 11.58 -8.40 15.07
CA ASN A 33 11.22 -9.71 15.63
C ASN A 33 9.72 -9.99 15.58
N GLN A 34 8.85 -8.99 15.73
CA GLN A 34 7.41 -9.19 15.57
C GLN A 34 7.02 -9.33 14.09
N LEU A 35 7.70 -8.61 13.22
CA LEU A 35 7.44 -8.63 11.79
C LEU A 35 7.93 -9.89 11.11
N LEU A 36 9.17 -10.34 11.42
CA LEU A 36 9.89 -11.38 10.69
C LEU A 36 10.02 -12.70 11.45
N LYS A 37 9.32 -12.88 12.56
CA LYS A 37 9.45 -14.07 13.45
C LYS A 37 9.32 -15.42 12.73
N LYS A 38 8.48 -15.48 11.72
CA LYS A 38 8.25 -16.72 10.95
C LYS A 38 9.37 -17.00 9.95
N GLU A 39 10.06 -15.96 9.50
CA GLU A 39 11.01 -16.00 8.39
C GLU A 39 12.44 -16.23 8.86
N GLN A 40 12.79 -15.63 9.98
CA GLN A 40 14.18 -15.38 10.38
C GLN A 40 14.57 -15.99 11.73
N GLY A 41 13.61 -16.48 12.49
CA GLY A 41 13.86 -16.78 13.90
C GLY A 41 14.00 -15.48 14.73
N ARG A 42 14.75 -15.54 15.82
CA ARG A 42 14.89 -14.40 16.74
C ARG A 42 16.19 -13.63 16.47
N ILE A 43 16.05 -12.39 16.05
CA ILE A 43 17.15 -11.41 16.00
C ILE A 43 17.53 -11.04 17.43
N LYS A 44 18.80 -11.20 17.80
CA LYS A 44 19.35 -10.88 19.13
C LYS A 44 20.08 -9.55 19.13
N THR A 45 20.84 -9.29 18.08
CA THR A 45 21.62 -8.07 17.91
C THR A 45 21.47 -7.51 16.51
N LEU A 46 21.67 -6.20 16.37
CA LEU A 46 21.77 -5.49 15.10
C LEU A 46 22.99 -4.59 15.10
N THR A 47 23.64 -4.47 13.95
CA THR A 47 24.67 -3.48 13.70
C THR A 47 24.19 -2.56 12.59
N TYR A 48 24.16 -1.25 12.84
CA TYR A 48 23.85 -0.28 11.79
C TYR A 48 25.01 -0.21 10.79
N LEU A 49 24.65 -0.21 9.51
CA LEU A 49 25.58 -0.08 8.39
C LEU A 49 25.45 1.33 7.79
N LYS A 50 26.33 1.66 6.85
CA LYS A 50 26.22 2.96 6.16
C LYS A 50 24.97 3.01 5.30
N ASN A 51 24.18 4.05 5.49
CA ASN A 51 22.91 4.24 4.77
C ASN A 51 23.10 4.70 3.31
N GLU A 52 24.28 5.20 2.94
CA GLU A 52 24.59 5.63 1.58
C GLU A 52 25.49 4.63 0.89
N HIS A 53 25.05 4.12 -0.24
CA HIS A 53 25.84 3.29 -1.14
C HIS A 53 26.11 4.09 -2.41
N LEU A 54 27.40 4.43 -2.59
CA LEU A 54 27.89 5.04 -3.81
C LEU A 54 27.75 4.01 -4.93
N GLY A 55 27.19 4.41 -6.07
CA GLY A 55 27.24 3.61 -7.29
C GLY A 55 28.69 3.25 -7.65
N ARG A 56 28.87 2.23 -8.46
CA ARG A 56 30.20 1.76 -8.92
C ARG A 56 30.93 2.82 -9.76
N SER A 57 30.20 3.83 -10.27
CA SER A 57 30.71 4.99 -10.99
C SER A 57 30.04 6.28 -10.50
N GLU A 58 30.60 7.46 -10.80
CA GLU A 58 29.99 8.75 -10.50
C GLU A 58 28.65 8.97 -11.22
N ALA A 59 28.39 8.23 -12.30
CA ALA A 59 27.14 8.27 -13.07
C ALA A 59 26.03 7.39 -12.47
N ASP A 60 26.36 6.46 -11.56
CA ASP A 60 25.39 5.58 -10.95
C ASP A 60 24.59 6.29 -9.87
N ARG A 61 23.27 6.02 -9.82
CA ARG A 61 22.42 6.55 -8.74
C ARG A 61 22.84 5.95 -7.40
N ARG A 62 22.98 6.82 -6.40
CA ARG A 62 23.21 6.40 -5.01
C ARG A 62 21.94 5.77 -4.45
N ALA A 63 22.07 4.65 -3.78
CA ALA A 63 21.01 4.15 -2.92
C ALA A 63 21.18 4.79 -1.53
N VAL A 64 20.14 5.46 -1.06
CA VAL A 64 20.11 6.08 0.27
C VAL A 64 18.95 5.42 1.02
N TYR A 65 19.26 4.75 2.10
CA TYR A 65 18.29 4.07 2.97
C TYR A 65 17.97 4.91 4.19
N ASP A 66 16.72 4.81 4.68
CA ASP A 66 16.40 5.41 5.98
C ASP A 66 17.17 4.68 7.09
N LEU A 67 17.11 3.35 7.09
CA LEU A 67 17.92 2.50 7.97
C LEU A 67 18.46 1.29 7.20
N TYR A 68 19.74 0.96 7.47
CA TYR A 68 20.38 -0.24 6.96
C TYR A 68 21.14 -0.92 8.08
N CYS A 69 20.88 -2.21 8.32
CA CYS A 69 21.48 -2.94 9.42
C CYS A 69 21.68 -4.43 9.09
N GLU A 70 22.52 -5.08 9.89
CA GLU A 70 22.86 -6.49 9.80
C GLU A 70 22.68 -7.15 11.16
N ASN A 71 22.15 -8.40 11.19
CA ASN A 71 22.06 -9.18 12.40
C ASN A 71 23.31 -10.02 12.66
N GLU A 72 23.30 -10.82 13.75
CA GLU A 72 24.40 -11.70 14.14
C GLU A 72 24.64 -12.86 13.16
N GLN A 73 23.72 -13.16 12.25
CA GLN A 73 23.88 -14.17 11.19
C GLN A 73 24.41 -13.59 9.88
N GLY A 74 24.52 -12.28 9.78
CA GLY A 74 24.92 -11.58 8.55
C GLY A 74 23.75 -11.28 7.60
N ASP A 75 22.51 -11.51 8.03
CA ASP A 75 21.35 -11.13 7.25
C ASP A 75 21.12 -9.62 7.32
N ARG A 76 20.66 -9.04 6.22
CA ARG A 76 20.60 -7.61 6.02
C ARG A 76 19.19 -7.09 5.97
N PHE A 77 18.97 -5.94 6.59
CA PHE A 77 17.66 -5.30 6.70
C PHE A 77 17.75 -3.87 6.20
N ILE A 78 16.97 -3.57 5.17
CA ILE A 78 16.63 -2.21 4.76
C ILE A 78 15.27 -1.90 5.38
N VAL A 79 15.18 -0.83 6.16
CA VAL A 79 13.89 -0.40 6.74
C VAL A 79 13.63 1.03 6.31
N GLU A 80 12.54 1.22 5.58
CA GLU A 80 12.17 2.46 4.92
C GLU A 80 10.83 2.96 5.45
N ILE A 81 10.71 4.28 5.60
CA ILE A 81 9.42 4.92 5.83
C ILE A 81 9.07 5.79 4.63
N GLN A 82 7.94 5.47 3.99
CA GLN A 82 7.54 6.14 2.77
C GLN A 82 6.26 6.94 2.97
N LYS A 83 6.39 8.26 2.91
CA LYS A 83 5.30 9.22 3.22
C LYS A 83 4.30 9.39 2.10
N SER A 84 4.74 9.21 0.86
CA SER A 84 3.93 9.45 -0.33
C SER A 84 4.12 8.37 -1.37
N LYS A 85 3.08 8.14 -2.15
CA LYS A 85 3.12 7.24 -3.28
C LYS A 85 4.09 7.75 -4.33
N GLN A 86 5.00 6.89 -4.76
CA GLN A 86 5.90 7.12 -5.89
C GLN A 86 5.57 6.14 -7.02
N LYS A 87 5.57 6.63 -8.25
CA LYS A 87 5.13 5.86 -9.45
C LYS A 87 5.84 4.52 -9.61
N PHE A 88 7.11 4.41 -9.23
CA PHE A 88 7.94 3.20 -9.38
C PHE A 88 8.52 2.74 -8.04
N PHE A 89 7.71 2.78 -6.98
CA PHE A 89 8.20 2.43 -5.65
C PHE A 89 8.66 0.97 -5.54
N LYS A 90 7.92 0.04 -6.15
CA LYS A 90 8.28 -1.39 -6.15
C LYS A 90 9.60 -1.63 -6.89
N ASP A 91 9.79 -0.96 -8.04
CA ASP A 91 11.05 -1.02 -8.80
C ASP A 91 12.23 -0.45 -7.98
N ARG A 92 12.00 0.68 -7.27
CA ARG A 92 13.01 1.27 -6.39
C ARG A 92 13.37 0.34 -5.24
N ALA A 93 12.40 -0.30 -4.60
CA ALA A 93 12.64 -1.25 -3.51
C ALA A 93 13.46 -2.44 -4.00
N LEU A 94 13.15 -2.97 -5.19
CA LEU A 94 13.93 -4.03 -5.83
C LEU A 94 15.35 -3.55 -6.15
N TYR A 95 15.51 -2.38 -6.78
CA TYR A 95 16.82 -1.81 -7.09
C TYR A 95 17.65 -1.62 -5.81
N TYR A 96 17.07 -1.10 -4.75
CA TYR A 96 17.76 -0.90 -3.48
C TYR A 96 18.23 -2.23 -2.86
N SER A 97 17.49 -3.30 -3.00
CA SER A 97 17.88 -4.62 -2.49
C SER A 97 19.10 -5.22 -3.21
N THR A 98 19.46 -4.72 -4.40
CA THR A 98 20.62 -5.25 -5.16
C THR A 98 21.96 -4.88 -4.54
N SER A 99 22.09 -3.72 -3.90
CA SER A 99 23.34 -3.30 -3.25
C SER A 99 23.73 -4.23 -2.09
N PRO A 100 22.85 -4.53 -1.12
CA PRO A 100 23.13 -5.51 -0.07
C PRO A 100 23.48 -6.91 -0.61
N ILE A 101 22.94 -7.32 -1.74
CA ILE A 101 23.28 -8.59 -2.39
C ILE A 101 24.68 -8.50 -2.98
N ALA A 102 24.97 -7.44 -3.76
CA ALA A 102 26.24 -7.26 -4.43
C ALA A 102 27.43 -7.09 -3.46
N GLU A 103 27.21 -6.45 -2.30
CA GLU A 103 28.21 -6.27 -1.25
C GLU A 103 28.67 -7.57 -0.58
N GLN A 104 27.89 -8.64 -0.69
CA GLN A 104 28.24 -9.94 -0.16
C GLN A 104 29.26 -10.66 -1.04
N GLY A 105 29.44 -10.21 -2.30
CA GLY A 105 30.43 -10.78 -3.22
C GLY A 105 31.85 -10.60 -2.69
N LYS A 106 32.59 -11.69 -2.58
CA LYS A 106 33.98 -11.71 -2.13
C LYS A 106 34.91 -11.98 -3.31
N ALA A 107 36.10 -11.36 -3.26
CA ALA A 107 37.15 -11.70 -4.20
C ALA A 107 37.79 -13.04 -3.81
N GLY A 108 38.21 -13.87 -4.80
CA GLY A 108 38.79 -15.18 -4.61
C GLY A 108 37.74 -16.30 -4.58
N ASP A 109 38.08 -17.41 -3.92
CA ASP A 109 37.19 -18.56 -3.83
C ASP A 109 35.96 -18.25 -2.95
N TRP A 110 34.82 -18.17 -3.58
CA TRP A 110 33.51 -17.93 -2.93
C TRP A 110 32.49 -18.89 -3.54
N ASP A 111 31.76 -19.58 -2.69
CA ASP A 111 30.72 -20.57 -3.04
C ASP A 111 29.38 -19.96 -3.41
N PHE A 112 29.29 -18.62 -3.52
CA PHE A 112 28.09 -17.87 -3.80
C PHE A 112 26.97 -18.01 -2.75
N GLU A 113 27.27 -18.46 -1.53
CA GLU A 113 26.28 -18.44 -0.45
C GLU A 113 25.95 -16.99 -0.07
N LEU A 114 24.70 -16.59 -0.30
CA LEU A 114 24.17 -15.29 0.12
C LEU A 114 23.49 -15.41 1.48
N LYS A 115 23.65 -14.38 2.31
CA LYS A 115 22.80 -14.13 3.47
C LYS A 115 21.51 -13.46 3.03
N ALA A 116 20.45 -13.59 3.82
CA ALA A 116 19.16 -13.04 3.46
C ALA A 116 19.14 -11.50 3.45
N VAL A 117 18.36 -10.94 2.55
CA VAL A 117 18.09 -9.50 2.44
C VAL A 117 16.60 -9.28 2.63
N TYR A 118 16.26 -8.47 3.62
CA TYR A 118 14.89 -8.08 3.94
C TYR A 118 14.73 -6.59 3.68
N THR A 119 13.74 -6.23 2.85
CA THR A 119 13.33 -4.84 2.65
C THR A 119 11.97 -4.64 3.30
N VAL A 120 11.92 -3.86 4.36
CA VAL A 120 10.71 -3.52 5.11
C VAL A 120 10.32 -2.09 4.78
N ALA A 121 9.15 -1.90 4.17
CA ALA A 121 8.64 -0.59 3.82
C ALA A 121 7.34 -0.29 4.60
N ILE A 122 7.39 0.76 5.43
CA ILE A 122 6.25 1.28 6.18
C ILE A 122 5.65 2.42 5.36
N LEU A 123 4.45 2.22 4.81
CA LEU A 123 3.83 3.07 3.80
C LEU A 123 2.69 3.90 4.41
N ASP A 124 2.75 5.23 4.30
CA ASP A 124 1.63 6.13 4.62
C ASP A 124 0.67 6.32 3.41
N PHE A 125 0.58 5.31 2.57
CA PHE A 125 -0.32 5.25 1.42
C PHE A 125 -0.70 3.80 1.09
N VAL A 126 -1.67 3.64 0.17
CA VAL A 126 -2.13 2.35 -0.35
C VAL A 126 -1.75 2.27 -1.83
N PHE A 127 -1.26 1.12 -2.29
CA PHE A 127 -1.04 0.87 -3.72
C PHE A 127 -2.38 0.86 -4.46
N ASP A 128 -2.39 1.31 -5.75
CA ASP A 128 -3.64 1.41 -6.51
C ASP A 128 -4.32 0.07 -6.74
N GLU A 129 -3.53 -0.95 -7.05
CA GLU A 129 -3.99 -2.31 -7.25
C GLU A 129 -4.63 -2.92 -6.00
N ASP A 130 -4.26 -2.43 -4.82
CA ASP A 130 -4.70 -2.96 -3.52
C ASP A 130 -5.85 -2.17 -2.89
N ARG A 131 -6.37 -1.13 -3.57
CA ARG A 131 -7.42 -0.23 -3.03
C ARG A 131 -8.73 -0.95 -2.68
N ASN A 132 -9.05 -2.04 -3.38
CA ASN A 132 -10.28 -2.79 -3.17
C ASN A 132 -10.19 -3.78 -1.99
N ASP A 133 -8.98 -4.19 -1.60
CA ASP A 133 -8.75 -5.01 -0.42
C ASP A 133 -8.50 -4.10 0.80
N LYS A 134 -9.55 -3.85 1.57
CA LYS A 134 -9.50 -2.93 2.73
C LYS A 134 -8.88 -3.57 3.97
N GLU A 135 -8.85 -4.88 4.05
CA GLU A 135 -8.43 -5.61 5.26
C GLU A 135 -6.94 -5.96 5.26
N LYS A 136 -6.39 -6.23 4.08
CA LYS A 136 -5.00 -6.65 3.94
C LYS A 136 -4.08 -5.45 3.92
N TYR A 137 -3.39 -5.21 5.02
CA TYR A 137 -2.41 -4.12 5.18
C TYR A 137 -0.95 -4.59 5.16
N ARG A 138 -0.70 -5.91 5.14
CA ARG A 138 0.64 -6.49 5.10
C ARG A 138 0.81 -7.38 3.87
N TYR A 139 1.90 -7.17 3.14
CA TYR A 139 2.29 -7.94 1.96
C TYR A 139 3.69 -8.48 2.16
N ASP A 140 3.81 -9.81 2.20
CA ASP A 140 5.09 -10.51 2.24
C ASP A 140 5.36 -11.04 0.83
N VAL A 141 6.43 -10.56 0.19
CA VAL A 141 6.75 -10.84 -1.22
C VAL A 141 8.08 -11.54 -1.32
N LYS A 142 8.10 -12.68 -2.02
CA LYS A 142 9.28 -13.52 -2.28
C LYS A 142 9.31 -13.97 -3.74
N LEU A 143 10.45 -14.47 -4.19
CA LEU A 143 10.56 -15.13 -5.48
C LEU A 143 9.84 -16.47 -5.44
N THR A 144 8.87 -16.64 -6.33
CA THR A 144 7.94 -17.76 -6.33
C THR A 144 7.91 -18.40 -7.72
N ASP A 145 7.87 -19.72 -7.79
CA ASP A 145 7.57 -20.45 -9.02
C ASP A 145 6.14 -20.15 -9.46
N ILE A 146 5.97 -19.71 -10.72
CA ILE A 146 4.69 -19.20 -11.23
C ILE A 146 3.64 -20.29 -11.48
N GLU A 147 4.06 -21.54 -11.62
CA GLU A 147 3.15 -22.69 -11.87
C GLU A 147 2.70 -23.32 -10.55
N THR A 148 3.64 -23.53 -9.65
CA THR A 148 3.37 -24.24 -8.37
C THR A 148 3.04 -23.30 -7.22
N TYR A 149 3.25 -21.99 -7.36
CA TYR A 149 3.12 -20.96 -6.33
C TYR A 149 3.95 -21.23 -5.07
N LYS A 150 5.00 -22.05 -5.17
CA LYS A 150 5.91 -22.32 -4.07
C LYS A 150 7.03 -21.29 -4.06
N VAL A 151 7.48 -20.91 -2.87
CA VAL A 151 8.66 -20.06 -2.72
C VAL A 151 9.87 -20.81 -3.30
N PHE A 152 10.46 -20.22 -4.34
CA PHE A 152 11.62 -20.76 -5.03
C PHE A 152 12.92 -20.30 -4.36
N TYR A 153 12.94 -19.05 -3.89
CA TYR A 153 14.09 -18.47 -3.20
C TYR A 153 13.63 -17.60 -2.03
N ASP A 154 14.07 -17.91 -0.83
CA ASP A 154 13.57 -17.34 0.41
C ASP A 154 14.49 -16.26 1.03
N LYS A 155 15.73 -16.12 0.53
CA LYS A 155 16.70 -15.17 1.05
C LYS A 155 16.54 -13.73 0.52
N LEU A 156 15.53 -13.46 -0.33
CA LEU A 156 15.12 -12.11 -0.73
C LEU A 156 13.64 -11.92 -0.41
N THR A 157 13.37 -11.06 0.56
CA THR A 157 12.01 -10.81 1.04
C THR A 157 11.72 -9.33 1.11
N PHE A 158 10.55 -8.92 0.56
CA PHE A 158 10.00 -7.59 0.74
C PHE A 158 8.77 -7.66 1.63
N VAL A 159 8.68 -6.77 2.60
CA VAL A 159 7.51 -6.61 3.45
C VAL A 159 6.99 -5.19 3.30
N TYR A 160 5.78 -5.06 2.77
CA TYR A 160 5.09 -3.78 2.66
C TYR A 160 3.99 -3.70 3.70
N LEU A 161 3.96 -2.60 4.45
CA LEU A 161 2.94 -2.31 5.46
C LEU A 161 2.16 -1.06 5.04
N GLU A 162 0.95 -1.23 4.53
CA GLU A 162 0.05 -0.15 4.15
C GLU A 162 -0.70 0.38 5.38
N MET A 163 -0.08 1.33 6.06
CA MET A 163 -0.55 1.85 7.34
C MET A 163 -1.97 2.47 7.30
N PRO A 164 -2.43 3.11 6.20
CA PRO A 164 -3.81 3.60 6.15
C PRO A 164 -4.87 2.52 6.36
N LYS A 165 -4.61 1.27 5.95
CA LYS A 165 -5.54 0.13 6.11
C LYS A 165 -5.53 -0.49 7.51
N PHE A 166 -4.55 -0.19 8.35
CA PHE A 166 -4.55 -0.64 9.74
C PHE A 166 -5.50 0.23 10.56
N GLU A 167 -6.70 -0.27 10.85
CA GLU A 167 -7.77 0.50 11.51
C GLU A 167 -8.09 0.03 12.93
N LYS A 168 -7.34 -0.97 13.46
CA LYS A 168 -7.56 -1.49 14.80
C LYS A 168 -7.49 -0.37 15.86
N THR A 169 -8.52 -0.32 16.68
CA THR A 169 -8.58 0.52 17.88
C THR A 169 -7.68 -0.05 19.00
N LEU A 170 -7.46 0.73 20.05
CA LEU A 170 -6.66 0.27 21.19
C LEU A 170 -7.21 -1.02 21.81
N ASP A 171 -8.55 -1.19 21.85
CA ASP A 171 -9.18 -2.35 22.45
C ASP A 171 -9.05 -3.62 21.61
N GLU A 172 -8.90 -3.48 20.31
CA GLU A 172 -8.76 -4.57 19.33
C GLU A 172 -7.31 -5.05 19.16
N LEU A 173 -6.35 -4.46 19.90
CA LEU A 173 -4.95 -4.90 19.83
C LEU A 173 -4.77 -6.23 20.57
N GLU A 174 -4.54 -7.30 19.82
CA GLU A 174 -4.34 -8.66 20.32
C GLU A 174 -2.87 -9.05 20.37
N THR A 175 -2.11 -8.67 19.33
CA THR A 175 -0.72 -9.08 19.19
C THR A 175 0.24 -7.93 19.49
N ARG A 176 1.50 -8.28 19.79
CA ARG A 176 2.56 -7.27 19.94
C ARG A 176 2.82 -6.53 18.63
N PHE A 177 2.62 -7.21 17.50
CA PHE A 177 2.70 -6.57 16.17
C PHE A 177 1.59 -5.53 15.98
N ASP A 178 0.33 -5.82 16.38
CA ASP A 178 -0.74 -4.82 16.34
C ASP A 178 -0.39 -3.58 17.17
N LYS A 179 0.23 -3.77 18.37
CA LYS A 179 0.68 -2.66 19.22
C LYS A 179 1.71 -1.78 18.51
N TRP A 180 2.67 -2.38 17.78
CA TRP A 180 3.64 -1.64 16.99
C TRP A 180 2.98 -0.82 15.90
N LEU A 181 2.08 -1.40 15.12
CA LEU A 181 1.38 -0.69 14.04
C LEU A 181 0.50 0.43 14.61
N TYR A 182 -0.19 0.16 15.72
CA TYR A 182 -1.01 1.17 16.39
C TYR A 182 -0.17 2.37 16.86
N VAL A 183 0.95 2.12 17.52
CA VAL A 183 1.86 3.18 17.98
C VAL A 183 2.40 3.96 16.80
N LEU A 184 2.95 3.31 15.77
CA LEU A 184 3.45 3.99 14.58
C LEU A 184 2.41 4.89 13.92
N LYS A 185 1.14 4.44 13.86
CA LYS A 185 0.05 5.20 13.22
C LYS A 185 -0.47 6.35 14.08
N ASN A 186 -0.49 6.20 15.41
CA ASN A 186 -1.24 7.08 16.29
C ASN A 186 -0.39 7.89 17.28
N LEU A 187 0.93 7.65 17.35
CA LEU A 187 1.81 8.22 18.39
C LEU A 187 1.65 9.74 18.55
N GLU A 188 1.66 10.49 17.43
CA GLU A 188 1.52 11.96 17.44
C GLU A 188 0.21 12.45 18.09
N ARG A 189 -0.83 11.59 18.08
CA ARG A 189 -2.16 11.92 18.61
C ARG A 189 -2.37 11.52 20.05
N LEU A 190 -1.43 10.75 20.61
CA LEU A 190 -1.49 10.31 21.99
C LEU A 190 -0.97 11.41 22.91
N HIS A 191 -1.58 11.55 24.08
CA HIS A 191 -1.15 12.48 25.14
C HIS A 191 -0.53 11.74 26.32
N ASP A 192 -0.99 10.51 26.55
CA ASP A 192 -0.54 9.63 27.62
C ASP A 192 -0.23 8.24 27.08
N ILE A 193 0.51 7.44 27.85
CA ILE A 193 0.81 6.04 27.50
C ILE A 193 -0.40 5.17 27.83
N PRO A 194 -1.11 4.60 26.84
CA PRO A 194 -2.23 3.70 27.09
C PRO A 194 -1.81 2.46 27.93
N GLU A 195 -2.71 1.94 28.76
CA GLU A 195 -2.42 0.80 29.65
C GLU A 195 -1.86 -0.42 28.89
N LYS A 196 -2.43 -0.75 27.75
CA LYS A 196 -1.97 -1.86 26.89
C LYS A 196 -0.56 -1.68 26.32
N LEU A 197 0.02 -0.47 26.43
CA LEU A 197 1.33 -0.09 25.88
C LEU A 197 2.36 0.24 26.97
N LYS A 198 2.12 -0.17 28.22
CA LYS A 198 3.00 0.14 29.36
C LYS A 198 4.12 -0.88 29.60
N ASP A 199 4.40 -1.79 28.66
CA ASP A 199 5.56 -2.68 28.79
C ASP A 199 6.89 -1.92 28.56
N ARG A 200 8.00 -2.56 28.92
CA ARG A 200 9.34 -1.94 28.91
C ARG A 200 9.70 -1.31 27.56
N ILE A 201 9.42 -1.98 26.46
CA ILE A 201 9.81 -1.53 25.11
C ILE A 201 8.97 -0.31 24.69
N PHE A 202 7.66 -0.38 24.88
CA PHE A 202 6.81 0.76 24.54
C PHE A 202 7.04 1.95 25.47
N ARG A 203 7.26 1.74 26.79
CA ARG A 203 7.65 2.85 27.68
C ARG A 203 8.93 3.55 27.21
N LYS A 204 9.93 2.79 26.76
CA LYS A 204 11.16 3.35 26.19
C LYS A 204 10.87 4.11 24.90
N LEU A 205 10.01 3.58 24.02
CA LEU A 205 9.58 4.26 22.80
C LEU A 205 8.92 5.61 23.13
N PHE A 206 7.97 5.63 24.05
CA PHE A 206 7.28 6.86 24.47
C PHE A 206 8.25 7.89 25.06
N ALA A 207 9.19 7.45 25.89
CA ALA A 207 10.22 8.32 26.45
C ALA A 207 11.15 8.92 25.37
N ALA A 208 11.52 8.13 24.35
CA ALA A 208 12.31 8.59 23.22
C ALA A 208 11.51 9.53 22.27
N ALA A 209 10.20 9.36 22.25
CA ALA A 209 9.29 10.13 21.38
C ALA A 209 8.82 11.45 22.01
N GLU A 210 9.02 11.66 23.30
CA GLU A 210 8.49 12.81 24.03
C GLU A 210 9.25 14.09 23.66
N ILE A 211 8.55 15.02 22.98
CA ILE A 211 9.14 16.24 22.42
C ILE A 211 9.72 17.14 23.50
N ALA A 212 9.14 17.16 24.70
CA ALA A 212 9.62 17.93 25.83
C ALA A 212 11.03 17.54 26.27
N ASN A 213 11.48 16.33 25.95
CA ASN A 213 12.80 15.81 26.28
C ASN A 213 13.87 16.08 25.20
N PHE A 214 13.51 16.73 24.09
CA PHE A 214 14.44 17.03 23.01
C PHE A 214 15.40 18.16 23.39
N THR A 215 16.65 18.03 22.95
CA THR A 215 17.58 19.17 22.98
C THR A 215 17.10 20.26 22.02
N PRO A 216 17.57 21.51 22.17
CA PRO A 216 17.21 22.57 21.22
C PRO A 216 17.52 22.23 19.75
N GLU A 217 18.61 21.49 19.50
CA GLU A 217 19.02 21.04 18.18
C GLU A 217 18.05 19.97 17.63
N GLU A 218 17.68 19.01 18.47
CA GLU A 218 16.70 17.96 18.13
C GLU A 218 15.32 18.55 17.87
N ALA A 219 14.89 19.51 18.69
CA ALA A 219 13.62 20.20 18.48
C ALA A 219 13.57 20.91 17.13
N ARG A 220 14.65 21.63 16.74
CA ARG A 220 14.74 22.27 15.42
C ARG A 220 14.72 21.25 14.29
N ALA A 221 15.53 20.19 14.38
CA ALA A 221 15.57 19.14 13.37
C ALA A 221 14.20 18.44 13.20
N TYR A 222 13.49 18.24 14.30
CA TYR A 222 12.13 17.71 14.28
C TYR A 222 11.15 18.67 13.61
N GLU A 223 11.18 19.95 13.98
CA GLU A 223 10.32 20.99 13.37
C GLU A 223 10.53 21.09 11.86
N ASP A 224 11.78 21.10 11.39
CA ASP A 224 12.12 21.12 9.97
C ASP A 224 11.58 19.86 9.26
N SER A 225 11.79 18.69 9.83
CA SER A 225 11.29 17.42 9.30
C SER A 225 9.76 17.35 9.29
N LEU A 226 9.10 17.87 10.32
CA LEU A 226 7.64 17.93 10.43
C LEU A 226 7.05 18.91 9.40
N LYS A 227 7.72 20.05 9.15
CA LYS A 227 7.33 20.98 8.11
C LYS A 227 7.35 20.30 6.73
N VAL A 228 8.46 19.64 6.37
CA VAL A 228 8.58 18.89 5.11
C VAL A 228 7.47 17.86 4.97
N TYR A 229 7.16 17.12 6.05
CA TYR A 229 6.08 16.14 6.04
C TYR A 229 4.72 16.80 5.79
N ARG A 230 4.41 17.91 6.47
CA ARG A 230 3.14 18.63 6.32
C ARG A 230 2.98 19.25 4.94
N ASP A 231 4.04 19.87 4.40
CA ASP A 231 4.03 20.47 3.07
C ASP A 231 3.78 19.41 1.98
N LEU A 232 4.45 18.26 2.09
CA LEU A 232 4.21 17.13 1.18
C LEU A 232 2.79 16.60 1.27
N LYS A 233 2.27 16.41 2.49
CA LYS A 233 0.91 15.94 2.70
C LYS A 233 -0.14 16.91 2.14
N ASN A 234 0.03 18.21 2.43
CA ASN A 234 -0.85 19.25 1.89
C ASN A 234 -0.86 19.25 0.36
N SER A 235 0.32 19.14 -0.28
CA SER A 235 0.42 19.09 -1.73
C SER A 235 -0.30 17.87 -2.33
N ILE A 236 -0.19 16.71 -1.69
CA ILE A 236 -0.88 15.49 -2.13
C ILE A 236 -2.39 15.63 -1.96
N ASP A 237 -2.84 16.14 -0.81
CA ASP A 237 -4.27 16.31 -0.52
C ASP A 237 -4.90 17.34 -1.48
N THR A 238 -4.19 18.44 -1.80
CA THR A 238 -4.61 19.42 -2.80
C THR A 238 -4.74 18.80 -4.18
N ALA A 239 -3.69 18.12 -4.68
CA ALA A 239 -3.72 17.48 -5.99
C ALA A 239 -4.81 16.40 -6.11
N ARG A 240 -5.10 15.69 -4.99
CA ARG A 240 -6.20 14.71 -4.96
C ARG A 240 -7.57 15.37 -5.05
N GLU A 241 -7.76 16.50 -4.35
CA GLU A 241 -9.03 17.22 -4.39
C GLU A 241 -9.26 17.88 -5.75
N GLU A 242 -8.22 18.49 -6.34
CA GLU A 242 -8.27 19.04 -7.70
C GLU A 242 -8.62 17.96 -8.72
N GLY A 243 -7.91 16.83 -8.75
CA GLY A 243 -8.23 15.73 -9.66
C GLY A 243 -9.62 15.11 -9.44
N ARG A 244 -10.14 15.16 -8.19
CA ARG A 244 -11.49 14.72 -7.91
C ARG A 244 -12.55 15.71 -8.44
N GLN A 245 -12.26 16.99 -8.36
CA GLN A 245 -13.16 18.03 -8.91
C GLN A 245 -13.16 17.98 -10.42
N GLU A 246 -11.99 17.91 -11.06
CA GLU A 246 -11.85 17.76 -12.51
C GLU A 246 -12.61 16.54 -13.02
N GLY A 247 -12.36 15.35 -12.45
CA GLY A 247 -13.06 14.14 -12.87
C GLY A 247 -14.57 14.16 -12.62
N ARG A 248 -15.04 14.94 -11.62
CA ARG A 248 -16.46 15.13 -11.39
C ARG A 248 -17.09 16.08 -12.42
N GLU A 249 -16.38 17.11 -12.83
CA GLU A 249 -16.83 18.06 -13.85
C GLU A 249 -16.85 17.38 -15.22
N GLU A 250 -15.78 16.67 -15.59
CA GLU A 250 -15.71 15.85 -16.82
C GLU A 250 -16.85 14.84 -16.89
N GLY A 251 -17.03 14.01 -15.85
CA GLY A 251 -18.09 13.01 -15.84
C GLY A 251 -19.51 13.62 -15.83
N ARG A 252 -19.67 14.85 -15.31
CA ARG A 252 -20.95 15.57 -15.40
C ARG A 252 -21.21 16.08 -16.82
N GLU A 253 -20.15 16.53 -17.50
CA GLU A 253 -20.26 17.05 -18.86
C GLU A 253 -20.50 15.90 -19.86
N GLU A 254 -19.74 14.80 -19.73
CA GLU A 254 -19.96 13.56 -20.48
C GLU A 254 -21.37 13.02 -20.30
N GLY A 255 -21.84 12.84 -19.06
CA GLY A 255 -23.20 12.36 -18.78
C GLY A 255 -24.30 13.30 -19.26
N ARG A 256 -24.02 14.62 -19.36
CA ARG A 256 -24.95 15.57 -19.95
C ARG A 256 -25.02 15.43 -21.47
N GLU A 257 -23.90 15.23 -22.12
CA GLU A 257 -23.85 15.01 -23.58
C GLU A 257 -24.47 13.66 -23.96
N GLU A 258 -24.15 12.60 -23.22
CA GLU A 258 -24.76 11.27 -23.39
C GLU A 258 -26.29 11.34 -23.22
N GLY A 259 -26.77 12.00 -22.14
CA GLY A 259 -28.21 12.15 -21.89
C GLY A 259 -28.92 12.98 -22.97
N LYS A 260 -28.27 13.98 -23.57
CA LYS A 260 -28.81 14.71 -24.73
C LYS A 260 -28.90 13.79 -25.95
N GLN A 261 -27.84 13.04 -26.22
CA GLN A 261 -27.79 12.12 -27.36
C GLN A 261 -28.87 11.03 -27.24
N GLU A 262 -28.99 10.38 -26.07
CA GLU A 262 -30.04 9.38 -25.82
C GLU A 262 -31.45 9.96 -25.98
N THR A 263 -31.66 11.20 -25.48
CA THR A 263 -32.96 11.90 -25.62
C THR A 263 -33.28 12.19 -27.07
N LEU A 264 -32.27 12.62 -27.85
CA LEU A 264 -32.37 12.89 -29.27
C LEU A 264 -32.72 11.62 -30.05
N GLU A 265 -32.00 10.55 -29.82
CA GLU A 265 -32.22 9.24 -30.45
C GLU A 265 -33.62 8.69 -30.13
N HIS A 266 -34.00 8.70 -28.84
CA HIS A 266 -35.31 8.24 -28.42
C HIS A 266 -36.46 9.08 -29.03
N THR A 267 -36.27 10.41 -29.13
CA THR A 267 -37.24 11.30 -29.75
C THR A 267 -37.36 11.04 -31.25
N THR A 268 -36.20 10.85 -31.93
CA THR A 268 -36.14 10.53 -33.37
C THR A 268 -36.84 9.20 -33.65
N LEU A 269 -36.61 8.15 -32.87
CA LEU A 269 -37.29 6.87 -33.00
C LEU A 269 -38.81 6.98 -32.75
N LYS A 270 -39.24 7.80 -31.79
CA LYS A 270 -40.68 8.05 -31.59
C LYS A 270 -41.33 8.75 -32.80
N MET A 271 -40.63 9.70 -33.43
CA MET A 271 -41.14 10.39 -34.61
C MET A 271 -41.23 9.44 -35.82
N LEU A 272 -40.21 8.59 -36.03
CA LEU A 272 -40.21 7.53 -37.03
C LEU A 272 -41.38 6.56 -36.85
N ASN A 273 -41.62 6.09 -35.62
CA ASN A 273 -42.69 5.17 -35.29
C ASN A 273 -44.10 5.79 -35.42
N LYS A 274 -44.20 7.11 -35.38
CA LYS A 274 -45.44 7.85 -35.69
C LYS A 274 -45.64 8.13 -37.17
N GLY A 275 -44.72 7.74 -38.03
CA GLY A 275 -44.79 7.89 -39.48
C GLY A 275 -44.57 9.32 -39.97
N LEU A 276 -43.80 10.15 -39.24
CA LEU A 276 -43.43 11.48 -39.73
C LEU A 276 -42.44 11.33 -40.88
N ASP A 277 -42.46 12.30 -41.80
CA ASP A 277 -41.56 12.38 -42.94
C ASP A 277 -40.11 12.60 -42.49
N LEU A 278 -39.15 11.98 -43.18
CA LEU A 278 -37.71 12.08 -42.87
C LEU A 278 -37.23 13.54 -42.93
N GLU A 279 -37.74 14.35 -43.83
CA GLU A 279 -37.38 15.77 -43.91
C GLU A 279 -37.81 16.52 -42.66
N VAL A 280 -39.04 16.27 -42.16
CA VAL A 280 -39.55 16.87 -40.91
C VAL A 280 -38.75 16.42 -39.70
N ILE A 281 -38.41 15.15 -39.63
CA ILE A 281 -37.59 14.63 -38.53
C ILE A 281 -36.20 15.27 -38.54
N SER A 282 -35.59 15.39 -39.70
CA SER A 282 -34.29 16.02 -39.90
C SER A 282 -34.30 17.50 -39.47
N GLU A 283 -35.35 18.24 -39.88
CA GLU A 283 -35.51 19.65 -39.49
C GLU A 283 -35.65 19.83 -37.96
N ILE A 284 -36.41 18.95 -37.28
CA ILE A 284 -36.64 19.05 -35.83
C ILE A 284 -35.42 18.59 -35.01
N THR A 285 -34.74 17.52 -35.47
CA THR A 285 -33.66 16.86 -34.69
C THR A 285 -32.27 17.35 -35.07
N GLY A 286 -32.11 17.95 -36.24
CA GLY A 286 -30.81 18.33 -36.79
C GLY A 286 -29.98 17.13 -37.28
N LEU A 287 -30.52 15.91 -37.27
CA LEU A 287 -29.85 14.69 -37.75
C LEU A 287 -29.98 14.60 -39.28
N THR A 288 -28.96 14.05 -39.95
CA THR A 288 -29.01 13.74 -41.36
C THR A 288 -29.95 12.56 -41.65
N HIS A 289 -30.46 12.44 -42.84
CA HIS A 289 -31.30 11.30 -43.26
C HIS A 289 -30.57 9.96 -43.04
N GLU A 290 -29.25 9.92 -43.29
CA GLU A 290 -28.42 8.74 -43.05
C GLU A 290 -28.35 8.34 -41.59
N GLN A 291 -28.22 9.31 -40.69
CA GLN A 291 -28.23 9.08 -39.23
C GLN A 291 -29.60 8.60 -38.73
N ILE A 292 -30.68 9.18 -39.25
CA ILE A 292 -32.03 8.75 -38.88
C ILE A 292 -32.32 7.34 -39.37
N GLU A 293 -31.89 6.96 -40.58
CA GLU A 293 -32.03 5.60 -41.12
C GLU A 293 -31.16 4.59 -40.39
N ALA A 294 -29.96 5.00 -39.91
CA ALA A 294 -29.10 4.15 -39.08
C ALA A 294 -29.81 3.80 -37.74
N LEU A 295 -30.37 4.78 -37.03
CA LEU A 295 -31.15 4.56 -35.82
C LEU A 295 -32.33 3.61 -36.01
N ARG A 296 -33.02 3.74 -37.18
CA ARG A 296 -34.12 2.84 -37.55
C ARG A 296 -33.68 1.40 -37.75
N LYS A 297 -32.47 1.17 -38.29
CA LYS A 297 -31.92 -0.17 -38.51
C LYS A 297 -31.51 -0.78 -37.17
N ASP A 298 -30.90 -0.02 -36.27
CA ASP A 298 -30.48 -0.48 -34.98
C ASP A 298 -31.69 -0.86 -34.08
N GLU A 299 -32.78 -0.11 -34.12
CA GLU A 299 -34.01 -0.47 -33.38
C GLU A 299 -34.62 -1.79 -33.92
N ASN A 300 -34.53 -2.04 -35.22
CA ASN A 300 -35.02 -3.27 -35.84
C ASN A 300 -34.12 -4.47 -35.52
N SER A 301 -32.82 -4.27 -35.37
CA SER A 301 -31.87 -5.35 -35.00
C SER A 301 -32.05 -5.80 -33.54
N VAL A 302 -32.48 -4.89 -32.64
CA VAL A 302 -32.75 -5.19 -31.24
C VAL A 302 -34.10 -5.87 -31.03
N LYS A 303 -35.02 -5.78 -32.03
CA LYS A 303 -36.35 -6.46 -32.03
C LYS A 303 -36.32 -7.91 -32.49
N GLU A 304 -35.19 -8.50 -32.87
CA GLU A 304 -35.09 -9.95 -33.04
C GLU A 304 -35.32 -10.63 -31.69
N PRO A 305 -36.23 -11.64 -31.58
CA PRO A 305 -36.61 -12.20 -30.31
C PRO A 305 -35.40 -12.78 -29.61
N ALA A 306 -35.10 -12.26 -28.41
CA ALA A 306 -34.13 -12.87 -27.52
C ALA A 306 -34.44 -14.35 -27.41
N VAL A 307 -33.50 -15.22 -27.84
CA VAL A 307 -33.56 -16.65 -27.65
C VAL A 307 -33.89 -16.89 -26.17
N PRO A 308 -34.98 -17.62 -25.83
CA PRO A 308 -35.41 -17.77 -24.45
C PRO A 308 -34.25 -18.37 -23.65
N TYR A 309 -33.78 -17.62 -22.67
CA TYR A 309 -32.76 -18.04 -21.73
C TYR A 309 -33.24 -19.35 -21.10
N LYS A 310 -32.64 -20.48 -21.44
CA LYS A 310 -32.92 -21.76 -20.76
C LYS A 310 -32.50 -21.61 -19.33
N THR A 311 -33.42 -21.25 -18.48
CA THR A 311 -33.31 -21.35 -17.01
C THR A 311 -33.21 -22.83 -16.68
N GLY A 312 -31.98 -23.36 -16.56
CA GLY A 312 -31.76 -24.76 -16.31
C GLY A 312 -30.33 -25.17 -16.07
N ARG A 313 -29.54 -24.37 -15.38
CA ARG A 313 -28.37 -24.90 -14.67
C ARG A 313 -28.54 -24.66 -13.18
N LYS A 314 -29.15 -25.66 -12.50
CA LYS A 314 -29.03 -25.82 -11.05
C LYS A 314 -27.52 -25.79 -10.73
N LEU A 315 -27.06 -24.77 -10.02
CA LEU A 315 -25.75 -24.73 -9.38
C LEU A 315 -25.70 -25.99 -8.48
N LYS A 316 -24.89 -26.96 -8.88
CA LYS A 316 -24.53 -28.07 -7.98
C LYS A 316 -23.66 -27.45 -6.88
N HIS A 317 -24.14 -27.47 -5.67
CA HIS A 317 -23.35 -27.15 -4.49
C HIS A 317 -22.09 -28.03 -4.46
N PRO A 318 -20.93 -27.51 -4.10
CA PRO A 318 -19.74 -28.32 -3.91
C PRO A 318 -20.02 -29.33 -2.76
N PRO A 319 -19.48 -30.56 -2.86
CA PRO A 319 -19.73 -31.58 -1.86
C PRO A 319 -19.23 -31.16 -0.49
N SER A 320 -20.07 -31.32 0.52
CA SER A 320 -19.75 -31.08 1.93
C SER A 320 -18.53 -31.92 2.34
N ARG A 321 -17.57 -31.30 3.03
CA ARG A 321 -16.39 -31.96 3.61
C ARG A 321 -16.80 -33.13 4.48
N PRO A 322 -16.13 -34.28 4.39
CA PRO A 322 -16.41 -35.42 5.26
C PRO A 322 -16.08 -35.08 6.72
N LYS A 323 -17.03 -35.39 7.62
CA LYS A 323 -16.83 -35.26 9.07
C LYS A 323 -15.68 -36.18 9.50
N LYS A 324 -14.66 -35.58 10.18
CA LYS A 324 -13.58 -36.32 10.83
C LYS A 324 -14.17 -37.30 11.85
N GLN A 325 -14.04 -38.59 11.60
CA GLN A 325 -14.29 -39.63 12.59
C GLN A 325 -13.28 -39.49 13.75
N LYS A 326 -13.81 -39.36 14.95
CA LYS A 326 -13.02 -39.49 16.17
C LYS A 326 -12.48 -40.91 16.27
N ARG A 327 -11.17 -41.11 16.15
CA ARG A 327 -10.51 -42.32 16.55
C ARG A 327 -10.43 -42.33 18.08
N SER A 328 -11.13 -43.28 18.68
CA SER A 328 -10.95 -43.69 20.08
C SER A 328 -9.59 -44.39 20.21
N LEU A 329 -8.81 -44.00 21.20
CA LEU A 329 -7.63 -44.71 21.65
C LEU A 329 -8.05 -45.98 22.41
N PRO A 330 -7.39 -47.12 22.19
CA PRO A 330 -7.52 -48.25 23.10
C PRO A 330 -6.62 -48.05 24.31
N THR A 331 -7.11 -48.56 25.42
CA THR A 331 -6.56 -48.69 26.77
C THR A 331 -5.13 -49.26 26.80
#